data_962ea92f6489daeadd68ae63440e5efa
#
_entry.id   962ea92f6489daeadd68ae63440e5efa
#
_cell.length_a   1.000
_cell.length_b   1.000
_cell.length_c   1.000
_cell.angle_alpha   90.00
_cell.angle_beta   90.00
_cell.angle_gamma   90.00
#
_symmetry.space_group_name_H-M   'P 1'
#
loop_
_entity.id
_entity.type
_entity.pdbx_description
1 polymer ?
#
loop_
_entity_poly.entity_id
_entity_poly.type
_entity_poly.pdbx_seq_one_letter_code
_entity_poly.pdbx_strand_id
1 'polypeptide(L)'
;MALVTTKEMFKKAYEGGYAVGAFNINNMEIIQAITEAAAEEQSPVILQVSAGARKYAKHAYLMALAKAAVEDSGIDLALHLDHGADFDVCKSCIDGGFTSVMIDGSHHSFEDNLALTKKVVEYAHAHGVVVEGELGVLAGVEDDVVAEHSSYTKPDEVEEFVTRTGVDSLAISIGTSHGAYKFTAKQCTRNEHGVLVPPPLRFDILEEVGKRLPGFPIVLHGASSVAHECVAEINALGGKLPDAVGIPEEQLRRAAKMAVCKINIDSDIRLAMTAGIRRVFADKPEAFDPREYLKVARAEVKKMVSHKIVNVLGSKGTL
;
A
#
# COMPACT_ATOMS: atom_id res chain seq x y z
N MET A 1 5.13 20.27 11.59
CA MET A 1 4.78 19.05 10.84
C MET A 1 5.17 19.25 9.39
N ALA A 2 5.60 18.20 8.72
CA ALA A 2 6.16 18.29 7.37
C ALA A 2 5.87 17.03 6.55
N LEU A 3 6.11 17.12 5.23
CA LEU A 3 6.33 15.94 4.42
C LEU A 3 7.75 15.43 4.71
N VAL A 4 7.85 14.18 5.16
CA VAL A 4 9.11 13.53 5.58
C VAL A 4 9.38 12.28 4.75
N THR A 5 10.63 11.81 4.76
CA THR A 5 10.97 10.52 4.15
C THR A 5 10.50 9.36 5.02
N THR A 6 10.42 8.16 4.46
CA THR A 6 10.05 6.95 5.20
C THR A 6 11.17 6.40 6.09
N LYS A 7 12.38 6.94 6.01
CA LYS A 7 13.58 6.39 6.66
C LYS A 7 13.42 6.17 8.17
N GLU A 8 13.05 7.22 8.90
CA GLU A 8 12.87 7.11 10.36
C GLU A 8 11.59 6.34 10.72
N MET A 9 10.54 6.43 9.89
CA MET A 9 9.33 5.63 10.07
C MET A 9 9.64 4.13 10.01
N PHE A 10 10.43 3.70 9.02
CA PHE A 10 10.77 2.28 8.84
C PHE A 10 11.74 1.77 9.91
N LYS A 11 12.70 2.60 10.34
CA LYS A 11 13.57 2.25 11.46
C LYS A 11 12.77 1.96 12.73
N LYS A 12 11.87 2.88 13.12
CA LYS A 12 10.98 2.70 14.27
C LYS A 12 10.06 1.48 14.10
N ALA A 13 9.53 1.27 12.88
CA ALA A 13 8.67 0.14 12.57
C ALA A 13 9.39 -1.20 12.75
N TYR A 14 10.61 -1.32 12.22
CA TYR A 14 11.44 -2.50 12.37
C TYR A 14 11.75 -2.81 13.85
N GLU A 15 12.21 -1.81 14.59
CA GLU A 15 12.55 -1.93 16.01
C GLU A 15 11.31 -2.22 16.89
N GLY A 16 10.15 -1.66 16.53
CA GLY A 16 8.90 -1.80 17.26
C GLY A 16 8.06 -3.03 16.90
N GLY A 17 8.41 -3.78 15.84
CA GLY A 17 7.64 -4.93 15.37
C GLY A 17 6.23 -4.57 14.89
N TYR A 18 6.11 -3.46 14.14
CA TYR A 18 4.89 -3.01 13.48
C TYR A 18 5.18 -2.60 12.04
N ALA A 19 4.16 -2.36 11.24
CA ALA A 19 4.30 -1.83 9.90
C ALA A 19 3.60 -0.46 9.78
N VAL A 20 4.14 0.41 8.92
CA VAL A 20 3.49 1.66 8.52
C VAL A 20 2.54 1.37 7.36
N GLY A 21 1.29 1.83 7.47
CA GLY A 21 0.33 1.71 6.38
C GLY A 21 0.63 2.69 5.26
N ALA A 22 0.77 2.17 4.04
CA ALA A 22 0.83 2.97 2.82
C ALA A 22 -0.53 2.90 2.12
N PHE A 23 -1.27 3.98 2.21
CA PHE A 23 -2.65 4.08 1.75
C PHE A 23 -2.72 4.84 0.44
N ASN A 24 -3.29 4.22 -0.61
CA ASN A 24 -3.44 4.85 -1.91
C ASN A 24 -4.46 5.98 -1.89
N ILE A 25 -4.06 7.14 -2.43
CA ILE A 25 -4.87 8.35 -2.47
C ILE A 25 -5.16 8.79 -3.89
N ASN A 26 -6.37 9.27 -4.15
CA ASN A 26 -6.77 9.82 -5.45
C ASN A 26 -7.80 10.96 -5.37
N ASN A 27 -8.33 11.26 -4.18
CA ASN A 27 -9.26 12.36 -3.95
C ASN A 27 -9.14 12.93 -2.52
N MET A 28 -9.85 14.01 -2.24
CA MET A 28 -9.81 14.72 -0.98
C MET A 28 -10.36 13.88 0.18
N GLU A 29 -11.48 13.20 -0.02
CA GLU A 29 -12.19 12.45 1.03
C GLU A 29 -11.36 11.29 1.57
N ILE A 30 -10.63 10.60 0.68
CA ILE A 30 -9.71 9.52 1.05
C ILE A 30 -8.54 10.07 1.88
N ILE A 31 -7.93 11.18 1.44
CA ILE A 31 -6.81 11.81 2.18
C ILE A 31 -7.26 12.22 3.58
N GLN A 32 -8.40 12.91 3.68
CA GLN A 32 -8.96 13.33 4.97
C GLN A 32 -9.23 12.13 5.89
N ALA A 33 -9.85 11.07 5.36
CA ALA A 33 -10.15 9.86 6.13
C ALA A 33 -8.87 9.21 6.70
N ILE A 34 -7.83 9.08 5.87
CA ILE A 34 -6.54 8.49 6.25
C ILE A 34 -5.87 9.32 7.35
N THR A 35 -5.75 10.62 7.14
CA THR A 35 -5.00 11.49 8.04
C THR A 35 -5.72 11.75 9.36
N GLU A 36 -7.06 11.81 9.36
CA GLU A 36 -7.85 11.84 10.57
C GLU A 36 -7.70 10.56 11.40
N ALA A 37 -7.79 9.39 10.76
CA ALA A 37 -7.57 8.12 11.45
C ALA A 37 -6.16 8.03 12.03
N ALA A 38 -5.14 8.42 11.24
CA ALA A 38 -3.76 8.41 11.68
C ALA A 38 -3.49 9.32 12.87
N ALA A 39 -4.04 10.53 12.86
CA ALA A 39 -3.92 11.49 13.97
C ALA A 39 -4.64 10.99 15.23
N GLU A 40 -5.85 10.46 15.11
CA GLU A 40 -6.60 9.89 16.23
C GLU A 40 -5.92 8.67 16.85
N GLU A 41 -5.40 7.78 16.03
CA GLU A 41 -4.70 6.57 16.49
C GLU A 41 -3.24 6.82 16.85
N GLN A 42 -2.72 8.05 16.68
CA GLN A 42 -1.33 8.41 16.91
C GLN A 42 -0.37 7.47 16.15
N SER A 43 -0.59 7.32 14.84
CA SER A 43 0.12 6.38 13.99
C SER A 43 0.79 7.09 12.81
N PRO A 44 2.04 6.75 12.45
CA PRO A 44 2.62 7.19 11.19
C PRO A 44 1.87 6.57 10.01
N VAL A 45 1.75 7.31 8.92
CA VAL A 45 1.16 6.82 7.66
C VAL A 45 1.89 7.38 6.44
N ILE A 46 1.77 6.64 5.35
CA ILE A 46 2.29 7.00 4.03
C ILE A 46 1.09 7.28 3.12
N LEU A 47 1.03 8.48 2.53
CA LEU A 47 0.13 8.78 1.43
C LEU A 47 0.77 8.29 0.14
N GLN A 48 0.16 7.30 -0.50
CA GLN A 48 0.72 6.60 -1.65
C GLN A 48 -0.03 6.98 -2.92
N VAL A 49 0.70 7.25 -4.00
CA VAL A 49 0.17 7.75 -5.27
C VAL A 49 0.65 6.90 -6.42
N SER A 50 -0.25 6.19 -7.07
CA SER A 50 0.03 5.44 -8.30
C SER A 50 0.06 6.35 -9.55
N ALA A 51 0.57 5.82 -10.66
CA ALA A 51 0.53 6.49 -11.95
C ALA A 51 -0.91 6.83 -12.37
N GLY A 52 -1.84 5.92 -12.16
CA GLY A 52 -3.27 6.12 -12.42
C GLY A 52 -3.87 7.25 -11.59
N ALA A 53 -3.55 7.32 -10.29
CA ALA A 53 -3.99 8.40 -9.42
C ALA A 53 -3.41 9.76 -9.85
N ARG A 54 -2.13 9.81 -10.25
CA ARG A 54 -1.51 11.03 -10.81
C ARG A 54 -2.20 11.51 -12.09
N LYS A 55 -2.55 10.60 -12.96
CA LYS A 55 -3.27 10.90 -14.21
C LYS A 55 -4.68 11.43 -13.94
N TYR A 56 -5.39 10.81 -12.99
CA TYR A 56 -6.74 11.19 -12.60
C TYR A 56 -6.79 12.54 -11.88
N ALA A 57 -6.13 12.66 -10.73
CA ALA A 57 -6.24 13.81 -9.84
C ALA A 57 -5.29 14.96 -10.20
N LYS A 58 -4.28 14.73 -11.06
CA LYS A 58 -3.21 15.66 -11.42
C LYS A 58 -2.23 15.93 -10.26
N HIS A 59 -0.94 15.99 -10.61
CA HIS A 59 0.15 16.18 -9.64
C HIS A 59 -0.04 17.41 -8.73
N ALA A 60 -0.40 18.56 -9.31
CA ALA A 60 -0.56 19.81 -8.56
C ALA A 60 -1.63 19.72 -7.46
N TYR A 61 -2.78 19.07 -7.76
CA TYR A 61 -3.84 18.89 -6.78
C TYR A 61 -3.41 17.92 -5.67
N LEU A 62 -2.77 16.80 -6.01
CA LEU A 62 -2.28 15.84 -5.03
C LEU A 62 -1.27 16.48 -4.08
N MET A 63 -0.32 17.27 -4.61
CA MET A 63 0.65 17.99 -3.78
C MET A 63 -0.01 19.03 -2.87
N ALA A 64 -0.99 19.77 -3.37
CA ALA A 64 -1.74 20.73 -2.56
C ALA A 64 -2.52 20.05 -1.44
N LEU A 65 -3.19 18.95 -1.75
CA LEU A 65 -3.94 18.15 -0.78
C LEU A 65 -3.01 17.50 0.27
N ALA A 66 -1.85 16.97 -0.14
CA ALA A 66 -0.88 16.40 0.80
C ALA A 66 -0.32 17.46 1.76
N LYS A 67 -0.03 18.67 1.29
CA LYS A 67 0.39 19.80 2.13
C LYS A 67 -0.71 20.22 3.09
N ALA A 68 -1.94 20.38 2.60
CA ALA A 68 -3.09 20.70 3.43
C ALA A 68 -3.34 19.62 4.51
N ALA A 69 -3.14 18.34 4.15
CA ALA A 69 -3.28 17.23 5.08
C ALA A 69 -2.26 17.27 6.23
N VAL A 70 -1.00 17.69 5.96
CA VAL A 70 0.02 17.90 7.01
C VAL A 70 -0.42 19.01 7.98
N GLU A 71 -0.92 20.13 7.44
CA GLU A 71 -1.36 21.28 8.24
C GLU A 71 -2.59 20.94 9.11
N ASP A 72 -3.58 20.28 8.51
CA ASP A 72 -4.86 19.96 9.15
C ASP A 72 -4.73 18.84 10.21
N SER A 73 -4.01 17.77 9.88
CA SER A 73 -3.85 16.62 10.78
C SER A 73 -2.85 16.84 11.91
N GLY A 74 -1.91 17.75 11.74
CA GLY A 74 -0.88 18.05 12.73
C GLY A 74 0.13 16.89 12.93
N ILE A 75 0.30 15.99 11.96
CA ILE A 75 1.30 14.91 12.00
C ILE A 75 2.24 14.98 10.80
N ASP A 76 3.41 14.37 10.92
CA ASP A 76 4.32 14.19 9.80
C ASP A 76 3.82 13.08 8.88
N LEU A 77 3.84 13.33 7.56
CA LEU A 77 3.37 12.40 6.53
C LEU A 77 4.50 12.11 5.53
N ALA A 78 4.56 10.92 4.99
CA ALA A 78 5.37 10.63 3.81
C ALA A 78 4.48 10.64 2.55
N LEU A 79 4.96 11.24 1.47
CA LEU A 79 4.31 11.18 0.16
C LEU A 79 5.15 10.32 -0.77
N HIS A 80 4.57 9.20 -1.21
CA HIS A 80 5.26 8.12 -1.90
C HIS A 80 4.70 7.87 -3.30
N LEU A 81 5.58 7.74 -4.32
CA LEU A 81 5.21 7.21 -5.63
C LEU A 81 5.14 5.69 -5.56
N ASP A 82 3.99 5.15 -5.94
CA ASP A 82 3.72 3.72 -6.05
C ASP A 82 3.95 3.24 -7.50
N HIS A 83 4.71 2.16 -7.67
CA HIS A 83 5.05 1.56 -8.96
C HIS A 83 5.50 2.57 -10.05
N GLY A 84 6.63 3.24 -9.83
CA GLY A 84 7.28 4.04 -10.86
C GLY A 84 7.78 3.13 -11.98
N ALA A 85 7.24 3.30 -13.19
CA ALA A 85 7.54 2.43 -14.33
C ALA A 85 8.93 2.66 -14.92
N ASP A 86 9.51 3.85 -14.72
CA ASP A 86 10.81 4.21 -15.29
C ASP A 86 11.46 5.36 -14.49
N PHE A 87 12.69 5.68 -14.90
CA PHE A 87 13.46 6.77 -14.29
C PHE A 87 12.78 8.14 -14.42
N ASP A 88 12.14 8.44 -15.55
CA ASP A 88 11.57 9.77 -15.81
C ASP A 88 10.32 10.01 -14.96
N VAL A 89 9.52 8.97 -14.71
CA VAL A 89 8.39 9.02 -13.77
C VAL A 89 8.89 9.26 -12.35
N CYS A 90 9.89 8.52 -11.88
CA CYS A 90 10.48 8.71 -10.55
C CYS A 90 11.08 10.12 -10.43
N LYS A 91 11.87 10.55 -11.40
CA LYS A 91 12.45 11.90 -11.47
C LYS A 91 11.39 12.98 -11.39
N SER A 92 10.30 12.86 -12.16
CA SER A 92 9.18 13.82 -12.16
C SER A 92 8.51 13.92 -10.77
N CYS A 93 8.41 12.82 -10.03
CA CYS A 93 7.87 12.84 -8.67
C CYS A 93 8.84 13.47 -7.68
N ILE A 94 10.13 13.16 -7.76
CA ILE A 94 11.19 13.74 -6.91
C ILE A 94 11.23 15.26 -7.10
N ASP A 95 11.32 15.72 -8.35
CA ASP A 95 11.33 17.14 -8.69
C ASP A 95 10.03 17.85 -8.27
N GLY A 96 8.92 17.10 -8.24
CA GLY A 96 7.59 17.59 -7.84
C GLY A 96 7.36 17.60 -6.34
N GLY A 97 8.32 17.16 -5.51
CA GLY A 97 8.26 17.25 -4.06
C GLY A 97 7.78 16.00 -3.31
N PHE A 98 7.78 14.84 -3.97
CA PHE A 98 7.60 13.56 -3.28
C PHE A 98 8.79 13.28 -2.37
N THR A 99 8.56 12.67 -1.22
CA THR A 99 9.59 12.37 -0.22
C THR A 99 10.09 10.93 -0.28
N SER A 100 9.41 10.10 -1.04
CA SER A 100 9.74 8.70 -1.29
C SER A 100 9.24 8.29 -2.67
N VAL A 101 9.98 7.45 -3.37
CA VAL A 101 9.57 6.90 -4.67
C VAL A 101 9.87 5.41 -4.73
N MET A 102 9.01 4.64 -5.40
CA MET A 102 9.30 3.28 -5.78
C MET A 102 9.64 3.22 -7.26
N ILE A 103 10.68 2.46 -7.61
CA ILE A 103 10.98 2.04 -8.97
C ILE A 103 10.69 0.55 -9.11
N ASP A 104 9.79 0.21 -10.02
CA ASP A 104 9.41 -1.16 -10.31
C ASP A 104 10.13 -1.67 -11.56
N GLY A 105 11.28 -2.31 -11.36
CA GLY A 105 12.04 -2.99 -12.40
C GLY A 105 11.82 -4.51 -12.40
N SER A 106 10.83 -5.03 -11.66
CA SER A 106 10.63 -6.49 -11.46
C SER A 106 10.36 -7.28 -12.73
N HIS A 107 9.88 -6.61 -13.78
CA HIS A 107 9.64 -7.21 -15.11
C HIS A 107 10.89 -7.31 -15.99
N HIS A 108 12.00 -6.70 -15.58
CA HIS A 108 13.28 -6.77 -16.29
C HIS A 108 14.14 -7.95 -15.81
N SER A 109 15.27 -8.17 -16.47
CA SER A 109 16.30 -9.07 -15.95
C SER A 109 16.85 -8.51 -14.60
N PHE A 110 17.44 -9.37 -13.78
CA PHE A 110 18.04 -8.94 -12.50
C PHE A 110 19.03 -7.79 -12.69
N GLU A 111 19.94 -7.89 -13.68
CA GLU A 111 20.94 -6.86 -13.95
C GLU A 111 20.33 -5.55 -14.49
N ASP A 112 19.30 -5.62 -15.32
CA ASP A 112 18.61 -4.43 -15.82
C ASP A 112 17.81 -3.75 -14.73
N ASN A 113 17.10 -4.52 -13.86
CA ASN A 113 16.43 -4.00 -12.68
C ASN A 113 17.42 -3.32 -11.74
N LEU A 114 18.55 -3.96 -11.47
CA LEU A 114 19.60 -3.41 -10.63
C LEU A 114 20.15 -2.09 -11.21
N ALA A 115 20.46 -2.05 -12.50
CA ALA A 115 20.96 -0.84 -13.17
C ALA A 115 19.95 0.30 -13.14
N LEU A 116 18.67 0.01 -13.40
CA LEU A 116 17.57 0.97 -13.36
C LEU A 116 17.38 1.51 -11.94
N THR A 117 17.28 0.62 -10.96
CA THR A 117 17.08 0.98 -9.55
C THR A 117 18.22 1.82 -9.03
N LYS A 118 19.47 1.43 -9.30
CA LYS A 118 20.65 2.22 -8.91
C LYS A 118 20.63 3.64 -9.48
N LYS A 119 20.26 3.79 -10.75
CA LYS A 119 20.12 5.11 -11.40
C LYS A 119 19.10 5.99 -10.67
N VAL A 120 17.97 5.41 -10.25
CA VAL A 120 16.95 6.15 -9.49
C VAL A 120 17.47 6.50 -8.10
N VAL A 121 18.13 5.56 -7.40
CA VAL A 121 18.73 5.80 -6.07
C VAL A 121 19.73 6.94 -6.10
N GLU A 122 20.66 6.95 -7.05
CA GLU A 122 21.65 8.02 -7.19
C GLU A 122 20.99 9.39 -7.36
N TYR A 123 19.94 9.47 -8.17
CA TYR A 123 19.21 10.73 -8.37
C TYR A 123 18.42 11.12 -7.12
N ALA A 124 17.66 10.20 -6.54
CA ALA A 124 16.80 10.46 -5.39
C ALA A 124 17.61 10.89 -4.16
N HIS A 125 18.70 10.18 -3.84
CA HIS A 125 19.56 10.50 -2.70
C HIS A 125 20.22 11.89 -2.83
N ALA A 126 20.57 12.31 -4.05
CA ALA A 126 21.09 13.66 -4.29
C ALA A 126 20.04 14.76 -3.99
N HIS A 127 18.75 14.40 -3.95
CA HIS A 127 17.64 15.30 -3.64
C HIS A 127 17.02 15.05 -2.23
N GLY A 128 17.62 14.18 -1.42
CA GLY A 128 17.14 13.86 -0.07
C GLY A 128 15.86 13.01 -0.05
N VAL A 129 15.57 12.28 -1.13
CA VAL A 129 14.42 11.38 -1.30
C VAL A 129 14.88 9.93 -1.17
N VAL A 130 14.07 9.09 -0.53
CA VAL A 130 14.34 7.65 -0.36
C VAL A 130 13.70 6.82 -1.45
N VAL A 131 14.27 5.65 -1.72
CA VAL A 131 13.87 4.77 -2.82
C VAL A 131 13.49 3.38 -2.31
N GLU A 132 12.34 2.90 -2.80
CA GLU A 132 11.90 1.51 -2.71
C GLU A 132 12.18 0.81 -4.04
N GLY A 133 12.78 -0.37 -4.00
CA GLY A 133 12.93 -1.26 -5.15
C GLY A 133 11.99 -2.45 -5.06
N GLU A 134 11.96 -3.31 -6.10
CA GLU A 134 11.17 -4.54 -6.10
C GLU A 134 11.95 -5.73 -6.66
N LEU A 135 11.85 -6.88 -5.98
CA LEU A 135 12.31 -8.18 -6.43
C LEU A 135 11.21 -9.24 -6.32
N GLY A 136 11.13 -10.07 -7.36
CA GLY A 136 10.01 -10.98 -7.58
C GLY A 136 8.90 -10.26 -8.34
N VAL A 137 7.91 -10.99 -8.83
CA VAL A 137 6.77 -10.46 -9.59
C VAL A 137 5.49 -10.82 -8.86
N LEU A 138 4.65 -9.83 -8.60
CA LEU A 138 3.32 -10.04 -8.05
C LEU A 138 2.30 -10.15 -9.19
N ALA A 139 1.51 -11.22 -9.20
CA ALA A 139 0.39 -11.34 -10.12
C ALA A 139 -0.74 -10.38 -9.76
N GLY A 140 -1.67 -10.17 -10.70
CA GLY A 140 -2.86 -9.34 -10.52
C GLY A 140 -2.83 -8.08 -11.34
N VAL A 141 -3.78 -7.20 -11.06
CA VAL A 141 -3.97 -5.93 -11.77
C VAL A 141 -4.08 -4.82 -10.76
N GLU A 142 -3.18 -3.83 -10.85
CA GLU A 142 -3.23 -2.59 -10.10
C GLU A 142 -2.88 -1.43 -11.04
N ASP A 143 -3.90 -0.62 -11.37
CA ASP A 143 -3.83 0.43 -12.39
C ASP A 143 -3.20 -0.06 -13.72
N ASP A 144 -1.99 0.43 -14.05
CA ASP A 144 -1.28 0.06 -15.27
C ASP A 144 -0.34 -1.17 -15.08
N VAL A 145 -0.22 -1.69 -13.85
CA VAL A 145 0.60 -2.89 -13.54
C VAL A 145 -0.25 -4.14 -13.72
N VAL A 146 0.13 -4.99 -14.65
CA VAL A 146 -0.56 -6.25 -14.96
C VAL A 146 0.45 -7.38 -15.06
N ALA A 147 0.27 -8.43 -14.25
CA ALA A 147 1.05 -9.66 -14.34
C ALA A 147 0.15 -10.89 -14.20
N GLU A 148 0.28 -11.84 -15.15
CA GLU A 148 -0.51 -13.07 -15.14
C GLU A 148 0.00 -14.10 -14.12
N HIS A 149 1.29 -14.06 -13.82
CA HIS A 149 1.96 -15.01 -12.93
C HIS A 149 2.83 -14.31 -11.90
N SER A 150 2.84 -14.85 -10.67
CA SER A 150 3.77 -14.43 -9.62
C SER A 150 5.08 -15.23 -9.73
N SER A 151 6.20 -14.56 -9.43
CA SER A 151 7.45 -15.23 -9.11
C SER A 151 7.89 -14.82 -7.70
N TYR A 152 8.13 -15.80 -6.83
CA TYR A 152 8.61 -15.52 -5.48
C TYR A 152 10.02 -14.91 -5.51
N THR A 153 10.25 -13.99 -4.59
CA THR A 153 11.58 -13.43 -4.37
C THR A 153 12.56 -14.51 -3.91
N LYS A 154 13.76 -14.50 -4.46
CA LYS A 154 14.84 -15.38 -4.04
C LYS A 154 15.71 -14.68 -3.01
N PRO A 155 15.82 -15.18 -1.77
CA PRO A 155 16.59 -14.52 -0.72
C PRO A 155 18.06 -14.28 -1.07
N ASP A 156 18.66 -15.13 -1.92
CA ASP A 156 20.05 -14.97 -2.38
C ASP A 156 20.24 -13.70 -3.24
N GLU A 157 19.23 -13.31 -4.01
CA GLU A 157 19.27 -12.12 -4.87
C GLU A 157 19.05 -10.82 -4.06
N VAL A 158 18.38 -10.90 -2.91
CA VAL A 158 18.01 -9.72 -2.10
C VAL A 158 19.24 -8.99 -1.56
N GLU A 159 20.19 -9.70 -0.95
CA GLU A 159 21.39 -9.11 -0.37
C GLU A 159 22.26 -8.43 -1.44
N GLU A 160 22.45 -9.10 -2.59
CA GLU A 160 23.18 -8.54 -3.72
C GLU A 160 22.49 -7.28 -4.25
N PHE A 161 21.18 -7.34 -4.47
CA PHE A 161 20.40 -6.22 -4.98
C PHE A 161 20.49 -4.99 -4.09
N VAL A 162 20.24 -5.15 -2.79
CA VAL A 162 20.29 -4.06 -1.82
C VAL A 162 21.69 -3.45 -1.75
N THR A 163 22.72 -4.30 -1.70
CA THR A 163 24.12 -3.83 -1.61
C THR A 163 24.57 -3.08 -2.86
N ARG A 164 24.19 -3.56 -4.06
CA ARG A 164 24.62 -2.97 -5.33
C ARG A 164 23.82 -1.74 -5.74
N THR A 165 22.55 -1.65 -5.34
CA THR A 165 21.67 -0.53 -5.67
C THR A 165 21.70 0.58 -4.63
N GLY A 166 21.81 0.23 -3.35
CA GLY A 166 21.70 1.17 -2.23
C GLY A 166 20.28 1.64 -1.96
N VAL A 167 19.25 0.84 -2.32
CA VAL A 167 17.84 1.14 -2.02
C VAL A 167 17.60 1.25 -0.50
N ASP A 168 16.61 2.02 -0.09
CA ASP A 168 16.27 2.25 1.31
C ASP A 168 15.25 1.24 1.85
N SER A 169 14.47 0.60 0.98
CA SER A 169 13.52 -0.47 1.28
C SER A 169 13.27 -1.35 0.05
N LEU A 170 12.77 -2.56 0.26
CA LEU A 170 12.56 -3.51 -0.82
C LEU A 170 11.20 -4.19 -0.71
N ALA A 171 10.40 -4.08 -1.78
CA ALA A 171 9.21 -4.88 -1.98
C ALA A 171 9.60 -6.30 -2.40
N ILE A 172 8.99 -7.30 -1.76
CA ILE A 172 9.24 -8.72 -2.04
C ILE A 172 7.93 -9.47 -2.32
N SER A 173 8.02 -10.47 -3.19
CA SER A 173 6.92 -11.37 -3.53
C SER A 173 6.98 -12.61 -2.65
N ILE A 174 6.03 -12.74 -1.73
CA ILE A 174 5.89 -13.88 -0.80
C ILE A 174 4.50 -14.53 -0.85
N GLY A 175 3.72 -14.26 -1.91
CA GLY A 175 2.38 -14.81 -2.12
C GLY A 175 1.25 -13.80 -1.97
N THR A 176 1.55 -12.51 -1.90
CA THR A 176 0.56 -11.44 -2.08
C THR A 176 0.27 -11.23 -3.57
N SER A 177 -0.83 -10.55 -3.91
CA SER A 177 -1.23 -10.29 -5.29
C SER A 177 -2.02 -8.98 -5.38
N HIS A 178 -1.91 -8.27 -6.49
CA HIS A 178 -2.59 -7.00 -6.72
C HIS A 178 -4.11 -7.13 -6.94
N GLY A 179 -4.87 -6.07 -6.70
CA GLY A 179 -6.31 -5.99 -6.93
C GLY A 179 -7.17 -6.69 -5.88
N ALA A 180 -8.48 -6.75 -6.13
CA ALA A 180 -9.46 -7.41 -5.26
C ALA A 180 -9.68 -8.91 -5.58
N TYR A 181 -9.20 -9.35 -6.73
CA TYR A 181 -9.27 -10.74 -7.20
C TYR A 181 -7.90 -11.39 -7.18
N LYS A 182 -7.30 -11.40 -5.99
CA LYS A 182 -5.92 -11.85 -5.78
C LYS A 182 -5.72 -13.34 -6.07
N PHE A 183 -6.77 -14.14 -5.85
CA PHE A 183 -6.73 -15.59 -5.98
C PHE A 183 -7.98 -16.08 -6.70
N THR A 184 -7.83 -17.09 -7.55
CA THR A 184 -8.96 -17.82 -8.09
C THR A 184 -9.55 -18.75 -7.01
N ALA A 185 -10.84 -19.10 -7.13
CA ALA A 185 -11.48 -20.04 -6.22
C ALA A 185 -10.76 -21.43 -6.17
N LYS A 186 -10.05 -21.81 -7.25
CA LYS A 186 -9.26 -23.05 -7.32
C LYS A 186 -7.99 -23.01 -6.47
N GLN A 187 -7.43 -21.83 -6.23
CA GLN A 187 -6.24 -21.62 -5.41
C GLN A 187 -6.57 -21.54 -3.93
N CYS A 188 -7.85 -21.32 -3.60
CA CYS A 188 -8.34 -21.15 -2.23
C CYS A 188 -8.92 -22.45 -1.68
N THR A 189 -8.88 -22.59 -0.35
CA THR A 189 -9.71 -23.52 0.41
C THR A 189 -10.97 -22.81 0.90
N ARG A 190 -11.98 -23.55 1.43
CA ARG A 190 -13.13 -22.94 2.10
C ARG A 190 -13.06 -23.29 3.59
N ASN A 191 -13.25 -22.27 4.42
CA ASN A 191 -13.39 -22.50 5.87
C ASN A 191 -14.78 -23.07 6.23
N GLU A 192 -15.02 -23.31 7.51
CA GLU A 192 -16.30 -23.84 8.05
C GLU A 192 -17.52 -22.94 7.74
N HIS A 193 -17.31 -21.67 7.45
CA HIS A 193 -18.34 -20.71 7.06
C HIS A 193 -18.50 -20.58 5.53
N GLY A 194 -17.79 -21.40 4.75
CA GLY A 194 -17.83 -21.37 3.28
C GLY A 194 -17.06 -20.21 2.63
N VAL A 195 -16.33 -19.42 3.42
CA VAL A 195 -15.53 -18.28 2.92
C VAL A 195 -14.23 -18.81 2.29
N LEU A 196 -13.84 -18.23 1.17
CA LEU A 196 -12.60 -18.56 0.49
C LEU A 196 -11.40 -18.08 1.32
N VAL A 197 -10.45 -18.98 1.54
CA VAL A 197 -9.19 -18.72 2.26
C VAL A 197 -8.03 -18.95 1.30
N PRO A 198 -7.18 -17.95 1.04
CA PRO A 198 -6.03 -18.08 0.15
C PRO A 198 -4.95 -18.96 0.78
N PRO A 199 -3.97 -19.42 -0.02
CA PRO A 199 -2.79 -20.09 0.50
C PRO A 199 -2.00 -19.18 1.45
N PRO A 200 -1.27 -19.75 2.42
CA PRO A 200 -0.48 -18.97 3.35
C PRO A 200 0.68 -18.25 2.64
N LEU A 201 1.06 -17.09 3.17
CA LEU A 201 2.25 -16.38 2.72
C LEU A 201 3.52 -17.21 3.00
N ARG A 202 4.54 -17.05 2.15
CA ARG A 202 5.84 -17.69 2.25
C ARG A 202 6.69 -17.00 3.32
N PHE A 203 6.34 -17.23 4.57
CA PHE A 203 7.08 -16.69 5.72
C PHE A 203 8.52 -17.19 5.80
N ASP A 204 8.81 -18.36 5.25
CA ASP A 204 10.15 -18.91 5.11
C ASP A 204 11.08 -17.98 4.30
N ILE A 205 10.57 -17.37 3.24
CA ILE A 205 11.31 -16.36 2.45
C ILE A 205 11.55 -15.10 3.30
N LEU A 206 10.51 -14.59 3.98
CA LEU A 206 10.63 -13.40 4.81
C LEU A 206 11.62 -13.61 5.98
N GLU A 207 11.60 -14.79 6.61
CA GLU A 207 12.53 -15.15 7.67
C GLU A 207 13.98 -15.20 7.16
N GLU A 208 14.21 -15.79 6.00
CA GLU A 208 15.55 -15.88 5.41
C GLU A 208 16.07 -14.49 4.99
N VAL A 209 15.23 -13.65 4.38
CA VAL A 209 15.58 -12.25 4.05
C VAL A 209 15.93 -11.46 5.32
N GLY A 210 15.13 -11.57 6.37
CA GLY A 210 15.40 -10.89 7.65
C GLY A 210 16.70 -11.34 8.34
N LYS A 211 17.12 -12.61 8.14
CA LYS A 211 18.41 -13.11 8.65
C LYS A 211 19.59 -12.56 7.84
N ARG A 212 19.46 -12.43 6.52
CA ARG A 212 20.52 -11.92 5.63
C ARG A 212 20.72 -10.43 5.75
N LEU A 213 19.62 -9.69 5.92
CA LEU A 213 19.62 -8.22 6.02
C LEU A 213 18.95 -7.77 7.32
N PRO A 214 19.56 -8.00 8.49
CA PRO A 214 18.98 -7.56 9.75
C PRO A 214 18.89 -6.02 9.80
N GLY A 215 17.69 -5.52 10.16
CA GLY A 215 17.41 -4.08 10.22
C GLY A 215 16.99 -3.45 8.90
N PHE A 216 16.99 -4.20 7.79
CA PHE A 216 16.58 -3.67 6.49
C PHE A 216 15.06 -3.73 6.30
N PRO A 217 14.40 -2.62 5.89
CA PRO A 217 12.95 -2.56 5.76
C PRO A 217 12.43 -3.35 4.55
N ILE A 218 11.53 -4.28 4.80
CA ILE A 218 10.79 -5.02 3.76
C ILE A 218 9.39 -4.43 3.59
N VAL A 219 8.90 -4.49 2.36
CA VAL A 219 7.59 -3.98 1.95
C VAL A 219 6.73 -5.09 1.38
N LEU A 220 5.43 -5.07 1.66
CA LEU A 220 4.44 -5.94 1.03
C LEU A 220 3.47 -5.13 0.17
N HIS A 221 3.52 -5.39 -1.13
CA HIS A 221 2.52 -4.98 -2.11
C HIS A 221 1.41 -6.02 -2.22
N GLY A 222 0.29 -5.64 -2.85
CA GLY A 222 -0.83 -6.54 -3.06
C GLY A 222 -1.42 -7.10 -1.76
N ALA A 223 -1.35 -6.36 -0.66
CA ALA A 223 -1.61 -6.83 0.69
C ALA A 223 -2.99 -6.42 1.27
N SER A 224 -3.89 -5.80 0.50
CA SER A 224 -5.26 -5.53 0.96
C SER A 224 -5.99 -6.81 1.36
N SER A 225 -6.76 -6.75 2.44
CA SER A 225 -7.47 -7.92 2.98
C SER A 225 -8.79 -8.22 2.28
N VAL A 226 -9.31 -7.26 1.49
CA VAL A 226 -10.59 -7.39 0.75
C VAL A 226 -11.70 -7.81 1.71
N ALA A 227 -12.06 -6.90 2.62
CA ALA A 227 -13.02 -7.16 3.71
C ALA A 227 -14.33 -7.76 3.17
N HIS A 228 -14.62 -8.99 3.62
CA HIS A 228 -15.78 -9.77 3.14
C HIS A 228 -17.10 -9.02 3.36
N GLU A 229 -17.24 -8.29 4.45
CA GLU A 229 -18.42 -7.51 4.80
C GLU A 229 -18.67 -6.40 3.77
N CYS A 230 -17.63 -5.68 3.34
CA CYS A 230 -17.74 -4.66 2.31
C CYS A 230 -18.13 -5.26 0.95
N VAL A 231 -17.54 -6.40 0.59
CA VAL A 231 -17.88 -7.14 -0.64
C VAL A 231 -19.33 -7.60 -0.62
N ALA A 232 -19.77 -8.18 0.50
CA ALA A 232 -21.15 -8.64 0.67
C ALA A 232 -22.14 -7.49 0.59
N GLU A 233 -21.87 -6.36 1.26
CA GLU A 233 -22.70 -5.16 1.22
C GLU A 233 -22.77 -4.57 -0.20
N ILE A 234 -21.65 -4.41 -0.89
CA ILE A 234 -21.61 -3.92 -2.27
C ILE A 234 -22.48 -4.81 -3.18
N ASN A 235 -22.35 -6.13 -3.05
CA ASN A 235 -23.13 -7.07 -3.84
C ASN A 235 -24.64 -7.00 -3.52
N ALA A 236 -25.01 -6.90 -2.25
CA ALA A 236 -26.40 -6.74 -1.81
C ALA A 236 -27.04 -5.44 -2.34
N LEU A 237 -26.22 -4.39 -2.50
CA LEU A 237 -26.63 -3.07 -2.99
C LEU A 237 -26.42 -2.88 -4.51
N GLY A 238 -26.53 -3.97 -5.28
CA GLY A 238 -26.51 -3.95 -6.75
C GLY A 238 -25.12 -3.91 -7.37
N GLY A 239 -24.07 -4.19 -6.59
CA GLY A 239 -22.73 -4.42 -7.10
C GLY A 239 -22.55 -5.84 -7.64
N LYS A 240 -21.38 -6.12 -8.22
CA LYS A 240 -21.05 -7.44 -8.74
C LYS A 240 -19.55 -7.72 -8.53
N LEU A 241 -19.21 -8.20 -7.36
CA LEU A 241 -17.86 -8.58 -6.97
C LEU A 241 -17.84 -10.07 -6.56
N PRO A 242 -17.96 -11.01 -7.52
CA PRO A 242 -17.94 -12.44 -7.21
C PRO A 242 -16.51 -12.86 -6.81
N ASP A 243 -16.41 -13.75 -5.84
CA ASP A 243 -15.15 -14.40 -5.44
C ASP A 243 -13.97 -13.45 -5.13
N ALA A 244 -14.26 -12.22 -4.70
CA ALA A 244 -13.21 -11.30 -4.26
C ALA A 244 -12.56 -11.82 -2.95
N VAL A 245 -11.24 -11.99 -2.97
CA VAL A 245 -10.45 -12.57 -1.87
C VAL A 245 -9.16 -11.79 -1.69
N GLY A 246 -8.85 -11.42 -0.45
CA GLY A 246 -7.62 -10.73 -0.08
C GLY A 246 -6.72 -11.56 0.84
N ILE A 247 -5.72 -10.89 1.41
CA ILE A 247 -4.78 -11.52 2.35
C ILE A 247 -5.38 -11.49 3.76
N PRO A 248 -5.39 -12.64 4.48
CA PRO A 248 -5.86 -12.67 5.87
C PRO A 248 -5.07 -11.73 6.78
N GLU A 249 -5.80 -10.96 7.60
CA GLU A 249 -5.21 -9.91 8.44
C GLU A 249 -4.20 -10.44 9.48
N GLU A 250 -4.43 -11.64 9.99
CA GLU A 250 -3.49 -12.29 10.91
C GLU A 250 -2.14 -12.61 10.25
N GLN A 251 -2.11 -12.90 8.95
CA GLN A 251 -0.86 -13.11 8.21
C GLN A 251 -0.12 -11.79 8.02
N LEU A 252 -0.83 -10.70 7.71
CA LEU A 252 -0.24 -9.37 7.63
C LEU A 252 0.30 -8.91 8.98
N ARG A 253 -0.45 -9.14 10.06
CA ARG A 253 0.01 -8.83 11.43
C ARG A 253 1.23 -9.65 11.83
N ARG A 254 1.31 -10.91 11.40
CA ARG A 254 2.50 -11.73 11.59
C ARG A 254 3.69 -11.16 10.81
N ALA A 255 3.51 -10.78 9.55
CA ALA A 255 4.57 -10.21 8.73
C ALA A 255 5.11 -8.89 9.32
N ALA A 256 4.22 -8.02 9.83
CA ALA A 256 4.60 -6.76 10.49
C ALA A 256 5.43 -6.94 11.77
N LYS A 257 5.35 -8.10 12.43
CA LYS A 257 6.20 -8.44 13.58
C LYS A 257 7.58 -8.98 13.19
N MET A 258 7.85 -9.06 11.89
CA MET A 258 9.13 -9.52 11.33
C MET A 258 9.88 -8.33 10.70
N ALA A 259 10.36 -8.48 9.46
CA ALA A 259 11.07 -7.42 8.75
C ALA A 259 10.17 -6.48 7.93
N VAL A 260 8.84 -6.72 7.90
CA VAL A 260 7.91 -5.91 7.11
C VAL A 260 7.62 -4.59 7.81
N CYS A 261 8.09 -3.49 7.20
CA CYS A 261 7.94 -2.13 7.73
C CYS A 261 6.88 -1.30 7.01
N LYS A 262 6.43 -1.73 5.82
CA LYS A 262 5.39 -1.08 5.02
C LYS A 262 4.42 -2.11 4.47
N ILE A 263 3.11 -1.81 4.53
CA ILE A 263 2.06 -2.62 3.92
C ILE A 263 1.19 -1.71 3.06
N ASN A 264 1.07 -2.05 1.77
CA ASN A 264 0.25 -1.31 0.81
C ASN A 264 -1.23 -1.67 0.94
N ILE A 265 -2.09 -0.66 1.01
CA ILE A 265 -3.54 -0.79 1.18
C ILE A 265 -4.25 0.13 0.18
N ASP A 266 -4.88 -0.46 -0.83
CA ASP A 266 -5.67 0.23 -1.84
C ASP A 266 -7.08 -0.36 -1.97
N SER A 267 -7.21 -1.65 -2.31
CA SER A 267 -8.52 -2.27 -2.55
C SER A 267 -9.46 -2.13 -1.37
N ASP A 268 -8.98 -2.17 -0.13
CA ASP A 268 -9.82 -1.99 1.06
C ASP A 268 -10.39 -0.57 1.15
N ILE A 269 -9.64 0.46 0.72
CA ILE A 269 -10.11 1.85 0.63
C ILE A 269 -11.22 1.96 -0.40
N ARG A 270 -11.00 1.41 -1.59
CA ARG A 270 -11.96 1.42 -2.70
C ARG A 270 -13.27 0.72 -2.29
N LEU A 271 -13.18 -0.42 -1.61
CA LEU A 271 -14.34 -1.17 -1.12
C LEU A 271 -15.11 -0.39 -0.05
N ALA A 272 -14.45 0.14 0.97
CA ALA A 272 -15.08 0.91 2.04
C ALA A 272 -15.81 2.15 1.49
N MET A 273 -15.15 2.89 0.60
CA MET A 273 -15.74 4.06 -0.05
C MET A 273 -16.97 3.69 -0.90
N THR A 274 -16.85 2.63 -1.71
CA THR A 274 -17.94 2.19 -2.60
C THR A 274 -19.14 1.67 -1.81
N ALA A 275 -18.93 0.89 -0.76
CA ALA A 275 -20.00 0.40 0.13
C ALA A 275 -20.77 1.57 0.76
N GLY A 276 -20.04 2.56 1.33
CA GLY A 276 -20.66 3.74 1.91
C GLY A 276 -21.53 4.54 0.94
N ILE A 277 -21.04 4.77 -0.28
CA ILE A 277 -21.79 5.49 -1.32
C ILE A 277 -23.04 4.71 -1.72
N ARG A 278 -22.92 3.39 -1.97
CA ARG A 278 -24.06 2.55 -2.36
C ARG A 278 -25.12 2.48 -1.29
N ARG A 279 -24.73 2.42 -0.01
CA ARG A 279 -25.66 2.45 1.12
C ARG A 279 -26.50 3.72 1.13
N VAL A 280 -25.88 4.89 0.93
CA VAL A 280 -26.62 6.15 0.86
C VAL A 280 -27.64 6.13 -0.26
N PHE A 281 -27.28 5.70 -1.46
CA PHE A 281 -28.23 5.65 -2.59
C PHE A 281 -29.32 4.60 -2.45
N ALA A 282 -29.08 3.53 -1.68
CA ALA A 282 -30.10 2.54 -1.36
C ALA A 282 -31.10 3.06 -0.30
N ASP A 283 -30.57 3.70 0.76
CA ASP A 283 -31.38 4.21 1.87
C ASP A 283 -32.12 5.50 1.51
N LYS A 284 -31.52 6.32 0.63
CA LYS A 284 -32.02 7.63 0.19
C LYS A 284 -31.85 7.77 -1.33
N PRO A 285 -32.71 7.18 -2.14
CA PRO A 285 -32.60 7.22 -3.60
C PRO A 285 -32.62 8.62 -4.20
N GLU A 286 -33.17 9.60 -3.48
CA GLU A 286 -33.20 11.03 -3.84
C GLU A 286 -31.92 11.80 -3.54
N ALA A 287 -30.95 11.18 -2.85
CA ALA A 287 -29.68 11.85 -2.51
C ALA A 287 -28.89 12.20 -3.78
N PHE A 288 -28.62 13.48 -4.00
CA PHE A 288 -27.87 13.97 -5.15
C PHE A 288 -26.77 14.99 -4.77
N ASP A 289 -26.71 15.43 -3.51
CA ASP A 289 -25.62 16.29 -3.02
C ASP A 289 -24.38 15.43 -2.74
N PRO A 290 -23.23 15.67 -3.45
CA PRO A 290 -22.01 14.90 -3.23
C PRO A 290 -21.51 14.96 -1.78
N ARG A 291 -21.76 16.02 -1.05
CA ARG A 291 -21.40 16.14 0.38
C ARG A 291 -22.14 15.12 1.24
N GLU A 292 -23.34 14.72 0.85
CA GLU A 292 -24.15 13.76 1.60
C GLU A 292 -23.57 12.34 1.50
N TYR A 293 -23.34 11.83 0.28
CA TYR A 293 -22.83 10.47 0.12
C TYR A 293 -21.32 10.34 0.30
N LEU A 294 -20.54 11.37 -0.03
CA LEU A 294 -19.08 11.35 0.20
C LEU A 294 -18.72 11.49 1.69
N LYS A 295 -19.53 12.19 2.50
CA LYS A 295 -19.36 12.23 3.96
C LYS A 295 -19.45 10.85 4.58
N VAL A 296 -20.43 10.04 4.16
CA VAL A 296 -20.59 8.66 4.64
C VAL A 296 -19.43 7.79 4.17
N ALA A 297 -19.06 7.90 2.89
CA ALA A 297 -17.92 7.19 2.32
C ALA A 297 -16.61 7.50 3.06
N ARG A 298 -16.33 8.78 3.36
CA ARG A 298 -15.17 9.21 4.16
C ARG A 298 -15.17 8.57 5.54
N ALA A 299 -16.32 8.53 6.22
CA ALA A 299 -16.43 7.91 7.56
C ALA A 299 -16.12 6.39 7.51
N GLU A 300 -16.59 5.68 6.47
CA GLU A 300 -16.29 4.24 6.31
C GLU A 300 -14.80 4.00 6.01
N VAL A 301 -14.18 4.82 5.16
CA VAL A 301 -12.73 4.76 4.90
C VAL A 301 -11.95 5.03 6.19
N LYS A 302 -12.29 6.07 6.95
CA LYS A 302 -11.66 6.38 8.23
C LYS A 302 -11.74 5.20 9.20
N LYS A 303 -12.93 4.60 9.36
CA LYS A 303 -13.14 3.41 10.21
C LYS A 303 -12.25 2.23 9.75
N MET A 304 -12.17 1.99 8.45
CA MET A 304 -11.31 0.94 7.90
C MET A 304 -9.83 1.22 8.18
N VAL A 305 -9.36 2.45 7.98
CA VAL A 305 -7.96 2.84 8.25
C VAL A 305 -7.62 2.69 9.73
N SER A 306 -8.48 3.16 10.67
CA SER A 306 -8.30 2.94 12.11
C SER A 306 -8.21 1.45 12.44
N HIS A 307 -9.09 0.62 11.87
CA HIS A 307 -9.04 -0.84 12.05
C HIS A 307 -7.68 -1.41 11.61
N LYS A 308 -7.19 -1.02 10.42
CA LYS A 308 -5.88 -1.48 9.92
C LYS A 308 -4.73 -1.05 10.84
N ILE A 309 -4.70 0.21 11.25
CA ILE A 309 -3.66 0.74 12.16
C ILE A 309 -3.61 -0.07 13.46
N VAL A 310 -4.76 -0.32 14.08
CA VAL A 310 -4.84 -0.97 15.38
C VAL A 310 -4.61 -2.47 15.31
N ASN A 311 -5.31 -3.16 14.40
CA ASN A 311 -5.41 -4.62 14.44
C ASN A 311 -4.44 -5.33 13.47
N VAL A 312 -4.07 -4.69 12.36
CA VAL A 312 -3.26 -5.30 11.31
C VAL A 312 -1.83 -4.80 11.35
N LEU A 313 -1.64 -3.51 11.28
CA LEU A 313 -0.32 -2.86 11.24
C LEU A 313 0.34 -2.86 12.63
N GLY A 314 -0.45 -2.63 13.67
CA GLY A 314 0.01 -2.54 15.05
C GLY A 314 0.78 -1.26 15.34
N SER A 315 0.54 -0.20 14.58
CA SER A 315 1.25 1.08 14.64
C SER A 315 0.54 2.15 15.50
N LYS A 316 -0.55 1.78 16.19
CA LYS A 316 -1.22 2.70 17.14
C LYS A 316 -0.26 3.16 18.23
N GLY A 317 -0.20 4.48 18.46
CA GLY A 317 0.60 5.11 19.52
C GLY A 317 2.10 5.14 19.23
N THR A 318 2.52 5.08 17.95
CA THR A 318 3.94 5.02 17.56
C THR A 318 4.46 6.27 16.81
N LEU A 319 3.72 7.39 16.84
CA LEU A 319 4.15 8.67 16.27
C LEU A 319 5.46 9.18 16.88
#